data_b5b8d310d482b455c16bffd9bd585abc
#
_entry.id   b5b8d310d482b455c16bffd9bd585abc
#
_cell.length_a   1.000
_cell.length_b   1.000
_cell.length_c   1.000
_cell.angle_alpha   90.00
_cell.angle_beta   90.00
_cell.angle_gamma   90.00
#
_symmetry.space_group_name_H-M   'P 1'
#
loop_
_entity.id
_entity.type
_entity.pdbx_description
1 polymer ?
#
loop_
_entity_poly.entity_id
_entity_poly.type
_entity_poly.pdbx_seq_one_letter_code
_entity_poly.pdbx_strand_id
1 'polypeptide(L)'
;MGNDLKVFSGTSNRSLALEICRYLEISLSNLHISRFSNDNMFIQVRENVREKDVFVIQSFTQPVSDNIMELMITLDAMRSASAKRITAVIPYYSYARSDKKDAPRISIAGRLMADLLKTAGANRLLTIDLHSDSVHGFFSMPVDHLTAIPTICDYFRNRLDLSKSVVVATDAGGAKRAARFANKLDTSMAIIDKRRLSDTDVVQGLVVGDVKGRDAIIFDDEISTGGTLITTVNTLEKADAGNIYVGVTHPVLCGPAVKNLRDSSIKEIVVTNTIEIPDEKMMNKIKVLSVAGLFADAIRRIHIGESVGALFK
;
A
#
# COMPACT_ATOMS: atom_id res chain seq x y z
N MET A 1 12.47 -21.53 12.91
CA MET A 1 10.98 -21.51 12.93
C MET A 1 10.52 -22.92 12.62
N GLY A 2 9.54 -23.44 13.39
CA GLY A 2 9.10 -24.84 13.23
C GLY A 2 8.37 -25.07 11.90
N ASN A 3 8.20 -26.33 11.52
CA ASN A 3 7.48 -26.79 10.32
C ASN A 3 6.00 -26.37 10.27
N ASP A 4 5.56 -25.49 11.19
CA ASP A 4 4.16 -25.09 11.38
C ASP A 4 3.80 -23.76 10.71
N LEU A 5 4.77 -22.94 10.34
CA LEU A 5 4.59 -21.73 9.55
C LEU A 5 4.63 -22.06 8.05
N LYS A 6 3.59 -21.64 7.32
CA LYS A 6 3.50 -21.78 5.86
C LYS A 6 3.16 -20.43 5.23
N VAL A 7 3.94 -20.04 4.22
CA VAL A 7 3.71 -18.81 3.46
C VAL A 7 3.44 -19.17 2.00
N PHE A 8 2.30 -18.71 1.49
CA PHE A 8 1.87 -18.87 0.10
C PHE A 8 1.77 -17.52 -0.58
N SER A 9 1.90 -17.52 -1.89
CA SER A 9 1.70 -16.34 -2.74
C SER A 9 0.66 -16.63 -3.79
N GLY A 10 -0.25 -15.70 -3.99
CA GLY A 10 -0.96 -15.59 -5.24
C GLY A 10 -0.06 -15.00 -6.34
N THR A 11 -0.69 -14.60 -7.46
CA THR A 11 0.03 -14.18 -8.67
C THR A 11 0.42 -12.71 -8.68
N SER A 12 -0.22 -11.85 -7.88
CA SER A 12 -0.11 -10.39 -8.00
C SER A 12 1.21 -9.78 -7.55
N ASN A 13 1.95 -10.42 -6.63
CA ASN A 13 3.23 -9.91 -6.11
C ASN A 13 4.10 -11.04 -5.55
N ARG A 14 4.49 -11.95 -6.42
CA ARG A 14 5.30 -13.12 -6.05
C ARG A 14 6.73 -12.72 -5.65
N SER A 15 7.26 -11.64 -6.22
CA SER A 15 8.59 -11.11 -5.88
C SER A 15 8.67 -10.71 -4.40
N LEU A 16 7.68 -9.95 -3.90
CA LEU A 16 7.60 -9.59 -2.48
C LEU A 16 7.47 -10.83 -1.59
N ALA A 17 6.65 -11.80 -1.97
CA ALA A 17 6.49 -13.04 -1.19
C ALA A 17 7.81 -13.83 -1.07
N LEU A 18 8.59 -13.91 -2.14
CA LEU A 18 9.91 -14.55 -2.13
C LEU A 18 10.90 -13.78 -1.24
N GLU A 19 10.88 -12.45 -1.27
CA GLU A 19 11.70 -11.63 -0.37
C GLU A 19 11.32 -11.85 1.09
N ILE A 20 10.02 -11.85 1.43
CA ILE A 20 9.52 -12.14 2.78
C ILE A 20 10.00 -13.51 3.26
N CYS A 21 9.91 -14.54 2.40
CA CYS A 21 10.37 -15.88 2.74
C CYS A 21 11.88 -15.93 3.00
N ARG A 22 12.69 -15.14 2.28
CA ARG A 22 14.14 -15.04 2.55
C ARG A 22 14.42 -14.45 3.94
N TYR A 23 13.69 -13.39 4.34
CA TYR A 23 13.83 -12.83 5.69
C TYR A 23 13.36 -13.77 6.80
N LEU A 24 12.39 -14.65 6.51
CA LEU A 24 11.90 -15.68 7.43
C LEU A 24 12.77 -16.95 7.44
N GLU A 25 13.73 -17.06 6.52
CA GLU A 25 14.57 -18.25 6.32
C GLU A 25 13.75 -19.52 6.05
N ILE A 26 12.68 -19.39 5.25
CA ILE A 26 11.81 -20.48 4.83
C ILE A 26 11.62 -20.46 3.31
N SER A 27 11.20 -21.59 2.75
CA SER A 27 10.78 -21.67 1.35
C SER A 27 9.34 -21.18 1.17
N LEU A 28 9.06 -20.52 0.04
CA LEU A 28 7.70 -20.21 -0.38
C LEU A 28 6.96 -21.52 -0.69
N SER A 29 5.80 -21.71 -0.05
CA SER A 29 4.99 -22.92 -0.18
C SER A 29 4.32 -23.02 -1.55
N ASN A 30 4.08 -24.25 -2.00
CA ASN A 30 3.63 -24.54 -3.36
C ASN A 30 2.10 -24.42 -3.50
N LEU A 31 1.68 -23.44 -4.30
CA LEU A 31 0.29 -23.23 -4.72
C LEU A 31 0.23 -23.33 -6.23
N HIS A 32 -0.64 -24.21 -6.75
CA HIS A 32 -0.91 -24.30 -8.19
C HIS A 32 -2.13 -23.45 -8.53
N ILE A 33 -1.95 -22.51 -9.44
CA ILE A 33 -3.00 -21.63 -9.94
C ILE A 33 -3.07 -21.78 -11.45
N SER A 34 -4.24 -22.06 -11.98
CA SER A 34 -4.48 -22.18 -13.42
C SER A 34 -5.91 -21.74 -13.76
N ARG A 35 -6.23 -21.69 -15.04
CA ARG A 35 -7.58 -21.41 -15.52
C ARG A 35 -8.06 -22.52 -16.43
N PHE A 36 -9.33 -22.84 -16.31
CA PHE A 36 -10.04 -23.68 -17.28
C PHE A 36 -10.33 -22.91 -18.57
N SER A 37 -10.70 -23.60 -19.63
CA SER A 37 -11.05 -23.00 -20.92
C SER A 37 -12.24 -22.04 -20.87
N ASN A 38 -13.09 -22.15 -19.86
CA ASN A 38 -14.20 -21.24 -19.57
C ASN A 38 -13.82 -20.07 -18.63
N ASP A 39 -12.51 -19.82 -18.48
CA ASP A 39 -11.91 -18.78 -17.62
C ASP A 39 -12.09 -18.94 -16.12
N ASN A 40 -12.71 -20.02 -15.63
CA ASN A 40 -12.79 -20.28 -14.19
C ASN A 40 -11.41 -20.57 -13.63
N MET A 41 -11.09 -19.96 -12.47
CA MET A 41 -9.86 -20.24 -11.76
C MET A 41 -9.88 -21.62 -11.10
N PHE A 42 -8.76 -22.33 -11.19
CA PHE A 42 -8.49 -23.55 -10.46
C PHE A 42 -7.30 -23.32 -9.55
N ILE A 43 -7.48 -23.55 -8.25
CA ILE A 43 -6.44 -23.37 -7.22
C ILE A 43 -6.29 -24.68 -6.45
N GLN A 44 -5.06 -25.16 -6.33
CA GLN A 44 -4.72 -26.36 -5.60
C GLN A 44 -3.55 -26.12 -4.64
N VAL A 45 -3.75 -26.34 -3.36
CA VAL A 45 -2.70 -26.38 -2.35
C VAL A 45 -1.92 -27.67 -2.51
N ARG A 46 -0.63 -27.58 -2.83
CA ARG A 46 0.24 -28.74 -3.09
C ARG A 46 1.11 -29.14 -1.90
N GLU A 47 0.75 -28.66 -0.71
CA GLU A 47 1.43 -28.98 0.55
C GLU A 47 0.42 -29.31 1.64
N ASN A 48 0.87 -30.04 2.66
CA ASN A 48 0.04 -30.27 3.81
C ASN A 48 -0.03 -29.03 4.69
N VAL A 49 -1.24 -28.47 4.84
CA VAL A 49 -1.53 -27.28 5.66
C VAL A 49 -2.36 -27.59 6.92
N ARG A 50 -2.72 -28.88 7.14
CA ARG A 50 -3.50 -29.29 8.31
C ARG A 50 -2.77 -28.88 9.60
N GLU A 51 -3.50 -28.20 10.50
CA GLU A 51 -3.00 -27.67 11.76
C GLU A 51 -1.81 -26.68 11.61
N LYS A 52 -1.59 -26.14 10.42
CA LYS A 52 -0.52 -25.15 10.18
C LYS A 52 -1.03 -23.71 10.30
N ASP A 53 -0.13 -22.81 10.62
CA ASP A 53 -0.32 -21.36 10.58
C ASP A 53 0.03 -20.85 9.18
N VAL A 54 -0.98 -20.43 8.44
CA VAL A 54 -0.88 -20.13 7.02
C VAL A 54 -1.00 -18.64 6.76
N PHE A 55 -0.08 -18.10 5.98
CA PHE A 55 -0.09 -16.73 5.48
C PHE A 55 -0.20 -16.74 3.95
N VAL A 56 -1.20 -16.05 3.40
CA VAL A 56 -1.43 -15.95 1.95
C VAL A 56 -1.21 -14.52 1.52
N ILE A 57 -0.18 -14.28 0.70
CA ILE A 57 0.22 -12.94 0.23
C ILE A 57 -0.42 -12.69 -1.12
N GLN A 58 -1.23 -11.62 -1.22
CA GLN A 58 -1.87 -11.18 -2.47
C GLN A 58 -2.21 -9.70 -2.41
N SER A 59 -1.65 -8.88 -3.28
CA SER A 59 -2.02 -7.47 -3.46
C SER A 59 -3.26 -7.34 -4.36
N PHE A 60 -4.18 -6.43 -4.04
CA PHE A 60 -5.36 -6.15 -4.86
C PHE A 60 -5.03 -5.14 -5.98
N THR A 61 -4.00 -5.46 -6.77
CA THR A 61 -3.59 -4.68 -7.95
C THR A 61 -4.32 -5.12 -9.21
N GLN A 62 -4.10 -4.46 -10.33
CA GLN A 62 -4.68 -4.86 -11.61
C GLN A 62 -4.15 -6.22 -12.10
N PRO A 63 -5.03 -7.11 -12.59
CA PRO A 63 -6.49 -7.01 -12.67
C PRO A 63 -7.16 -7.25 -11.29
N VAL A 64 -7.80 -6.21 -10.75
CA VAL A 64 -8.24 -6.17 -9.33
C VAL A 64 -9.22 -7.29 -8.98
N SER A 65 -10.25 -7.50 -9.80
CA SER A 65 -11.29 -8.50 -9.52
C SER A 65 -10.73 -9.92 -9.54
N ASP A 66 -9.81 -10.20 -10.45
CA ASP A 66 -9.15 -11.50 -10.56
C ASP A 66 -8.28 -11.80 -9.33
N ASN A 67 -7.46 -10.83 -8.93
CA ASN A 67 -6.60 -10.98 -7.76
C ASN A 67 -7.39 -11.13 -6.46
N ILE A 68 -8.55 -10.46 -6.35
CA ILE A 68 -9.47 -10.65 -5.22
C ILE A 68 -10.05 -12.06 -5.24
N MET A 69 -10.60 -12.50 -6.37
CA MET A 69 -11.20 -13.83 -6.48
C MET A 69 -10.17 -14.93 -6.26
N GLU A 70 -8.96 -14.78 -6.77
CA GLU A 70 -7.84 -15.69 -6.52
C GLU A 70 -7.57 -15.84 -5.02
N LEU A 71 -7.51 -14.71 -4.28
CA LEU A 71 -7.33 -14.77 -2.83
C LEU A 71 -8.49 -15.48 -2.16
N MET A 72 -9.76 -15.15 -2.51
CA MET A 72 -10.93 -15.77 -1.89
C MET A 72 -10.94 -17.30 -2.06
N ILE A 73 -10.68 -17.79 -3.28
CA ILE A 73 -10.61 -19.24 -3.56
C ILE A 73 -9.44 -19.87 -2.81
N THR A 74 -8.29 -19.19 -2.72
CA THR A 74 -7.12 -19.67 -1.98
C THR A 74 -7.43 -19.83 -0.49
N LEU A 75 -8.05 -18.83 0.13
CA LEU A 75 -8.43 -18.86 1.56
C LEU A 75 -9.43 -20.01 1.84
N ASP A 76 -10.42 -20.20 0.96
CA ASP A 76 -11.39 -21.29 1.08
C ASP A 76 -10.73 -22.67 0.94
N ALA A 77 -9.78 -22.82 0.00
CA ALA A 77 -9.00 -24.05 -0.15
C ALA A 77 -8.17 -24.35 1.11
N MET A 78 -7.54 -23.35 1.73
CA MET A 78 -6.79 -23.51 2.98
C MET A 78 -7.70 -23.91 4.14
N ARG A 79 -8.88 -23.28 4.26
CA ARG A 79 -9.89 -23.63 5.26
C ARG A 79 -10.37 -25.06 5.08
N SER A 80 -10.70 -25.46 3.86
CA SER A 80 -11.16 -26.81 3.52
C SER A 80 -10.07 -27.86 3.76
N ALA A 81 -8.79 -27.48 3.65
CA ALA A 81 -7.65 -28.33 3.96
C ALA A 81 -7.28 -28.35 5.46
N SER A 82 -8.13 -27.78 6.35
CA SER A 82 -7.99 -27.76 7.80
C SER A 82 -6.75 -27.00 8.30
N ALA A 83 -6.37 -25.89 7.67
CA ALA A 83 -5.38 -24.98 8.22
C ALA A 83 -5.85 -24.47 9.60
N LYS A 84 -4.91 -24.39 10.58
CA LYS A 84 -5.22 -23.98 11.95
C LYS A 84 -5.59 -22.51 12.06
N ARG A 85 -4.84 -21.66 11.37
CA ARG A 85 -5.04 -20.21 11.28
C ARG A 85 -4.67 -19.76 9.88
N ILE A 86 -5.48 -18.88 9.31
CA ILE A 86 -5.27 -18.33 7.97
C ILE A 86 -5.19 -16.82 8.08
N THR A 87 -4.03 -16.25 7.78
CA THR A 87 -3.80 -14.81 7.72
C THR A 87 -3.76 -14.37 6.26
N ALA A 88 -4.70 -13.54 5.85
CA ALA A 88 -4.62 -12.84 4.58
C ALA A 88 -3.57 -11.71 4.70
N VAL A 89 -2.52 -11.75 3.89
CA VAL A 89 -1.50 -10.70 3.81
C VAL A 89 -1.76 -9.91 2.54
N ILE A 90 -2.30 -8.70 2.69
CA ILE A 90 -2.72 -7.86 1.57
C ILE A 90 -1.90 -6.57 1.60
N PRO A 91 -0.72 -6.53 0.92
CA PRO A 91 0.12 -5.34 0.90
C PRO A 91 -0.56 -4.11 0.30
N TYR A 92 -1.45 -4.29 -0.68
CA TYR A 92 -2.27 -3.22 -1.23
C TYR A 92 -3.76 -3.62 -1.25
N TYR A 93 -4.59 -2.84 -0.54
CA TYR A 93 -6.03 -3.05 -0.39
C TYR A 93 -6.81 -2.02 -1.22
N SER A 94 -7.09 -2.32 -2.50
CA SER A 94 -7.59 -1.35 -3.50
C SER A 94 -8.91 -0.66 -3.15
N TYR A 95 -9.84 -1.35 -2.46
CA TYR A 95 -11.14 -0.78 -2.10
C TYR A 95 -11.12 0.04 -0.79
N ALA A 96 -9.95 0.31 -0.21
CA ALA A 96 -9.83 1.17 0.98
C ALA A 96 -10.36 2.60 0.75
N ARG A 97 -10.41 3.08 -0.51
CA ARG A 97 -10.97 4.39 -0.86
C ARG A 97 -12.51 4.43 -0.85
N SER A 98 -13.17 3.28 -0.93
CA SER A 98 -14.63 3.15 -0.85
C SER A 98 -15.06 2.88 0.60
N ASP A 99 -14.74 3.83 1.50
CA ASP A 99 -14.92 3.73 2.95
C ASP A 99 -16.18 4.43 3.47
N LYS A 100 -16.86 5.21 2.63
CA LYS A 100 -18.05 5.99 2.98
C LYS A 100 -19.00 6.12 1.79
N LYS A 101 -20.21 6.59 2.06
CA LYS A 101 -21.16 6.96 1.03
C LYS A 101 -21.06 8.46 0.76
N ASP A 102 -20.45 8.83 -0.34
CA ASP A 102 -20.32 10.20 -0.85
C ASP A 102 -21.36 10.50 -1.96
N ALA A 103 -22.14 9.47 -2.37
CA ALA A 103 -23.28 9.59 -3.25
C ALA A 103 -24.42 8.64 -2.82
N PRO A 104 -25.68 8.90 -3.19
CA PRO A 104 -26.79 8.00 -2.92
C PRO A 104 -26.66 6.69 -3.71
N ARG A 105 -27.08 5.58 -3.08
CA ARG A 105 -27.19 4.23 -3.68
C ARG A 105 -25.87 3.61 -4.12
N ILE A 106 -24.74 4.00 -3.53
CA ILE A 106 -23.44 3.36 -3.74
C ILE A 106 -23.13 2.35 -2.65
N SER A 107 -22.26 1.39 -2.97
CA SER A 107 -21.71 0.44 -2.00
C SER A 107 -20.57 1.07 -1.20
N ILE A 108 -20.42 0.66 0.06
CA ILE A 108 -19.17 0.79 0.81
C ILE A 108 -18.33 -0.48 0.49
N ALA A 109 -17.66 -0.48 -0.66
CA ALA A 109 -17.00 -1.68 -1.16
C ALA A 109 -15.82 -2.12 -0.26
N GLY A 110 -15.18 -1.19 0.46
CA GLY A 110 -14.16 -1.55 1.45
C GLY A 110 -14.71 -2.46 2.56
N ARG A 111 -15.95 -2.23 3.02
CA ARG A 111 -16.65 -3.09 3.98
C ARG A 111 -17.02 -4.44 3.37
N LEU A 112 -17.56 -4.43 2.15
CA LEU A 112 -17.92 -5.67 1.47
C LEU A 112 -16.72 -6.61 1.31
N MET A 113 -15.55 -6.08 0.93
CA MET A 113 -14.33 -6.87 0.82
C MET A 113 -13.90 -7.46 2.17
N ALA A 114 -14.05 -6.72 3.28
CA ALA A 114 -13.75 -7.21 4.61
C ALA A 114 -14.64 -8.40 5.00
N ASP A 115 -15.93 -8.31 4.71
CA ASP A 115 -16.90 -9.40 4.97
C ASP A 115 -16.62 -10.63 4.09
N LEU A 116 -16.26 -10.44 2.82
CA LEU A 116 -15.88 -11.54 1.91
C LEU A 116 -14.61 -12.26 2.36
N LEU A 117 -13.57 -11.55 2.79
CA LEU A 117 -12.36 -12.16 3.34
C LEU A 117 -12.67 -13.07 4.54
N LYS A 118 -13.51 -12.57 5.45
CA LYS A 118 -13.94 -13.37 6.61
C LYS A 118 -14.72 -14.61 6.18
N THR A 119 -15.65 -14.45 5.25
CA THR A 119 -16.48 -15.54 4.71
C THR A 119 -15.62 -16.60 4.01
N ALA A 120 -14.62 -16.18 3.24
CA ALA A 120 -13.69 -17.06 2.56
C ALA A 120 -12.80 -17.87 3.53
N GLY A 121 -12.66 -17.44 4.78
CA GLY A 121 -11.94 -18.24 5.79
C GLY A 121 -10.75 -17.51 6.44
N ALA A 122 -10.52 -16.24 6.14
CA ALA A 122 -9.48 -15.48 6.84
C ALA A 122 -9.81 -15.35 8.34
N ASN A 123 -8.83 -15.63 9.19
CA ASN A 123 -8.89 -15.42 10.63
C ASN A 123 -8.28 -14.08 11.05
N ARG A 124 -7.43 -13.51 10.21
CA ARG A 124 -6.67 -12.28 10.45
C ARG A 124 -6.32 -11.61 9.12
N LEU A 125 -6.21 -10.28 9.13
CA LEU A 125 -5.64 -9.49 8.05
C LEU A 125 -4.29 -8.91 8.51
N LEU A 126 -3.29 -8.95 7.64
CA LEU A 126 -2.06 -8.17 7.73
C LEU A 126 -1.96 -7.27 6.49
N THR A 127 -1.88 -5.97 6.69
CA THR A 127 -1.85 -4.97 5.60
C THR A 127 -0.96 -3.79 5.96
N ILE A 128 -0.74 -2.87 5.02
CA ILE A 128 0.08 -1.67 5.24
C ILE A 128 -0.58 -0.44 4.62
N ASP A 129 -0.50 0.71 5.30
CA ASP A 129 -0.94 2.04 4.88
C ASP A 129 -2.30 2.06 4.15
N LEU A 130 -3.36 1.61 4.82
CA LEU A 130 -4.73 1.74 4.30
C LEU A 130 -5.05 3.22 4.03
N HIS A 131 -5.75 3.48 2.93
CA HIS A 131 -6.13 4.84 2.52
C HIS A 131 -6.84 5.61 3.64
N SER A 132 -7.69 4.94 4.40
CA SER A 132 -8.44 5.51 5.52
C SER A 132 -8.33 4.62 6.75
N ASP A 133 -8.05 5.24 7.91
CA ASP A 133 -8.03 4.57 9.22
C ASP A 133 -9.40 3.92 9.55
N SER A 134 -10.51 4.46 9.01
CA SER A 134 -11.88 3.94 9.24
C SER A 134 -12.09 2.54 8.67
N VAL A 135 -11.37 2.17 7.62
CA VAL A 135 -11.44 0.83 7.00
C VAL A 135 -11.05 -0.28 7.98
N HIS A 136 -10.14 0.03 8.93
CA HIS A 136 -9.79 -0.91 10.00
C HIS A 136 -11.01 -1.38 10.81
N GLY A 137 -11.99 -0.49 11.03
CA GLY A 137 -13.24 -0.81 11.74
C GLY A 137 -14.24 -1.66 10.95
N PHE A 138 -14.00 -1.95 9.68
CA PHE A 138 -14.90 -2.79 8.87
C PHE A 138 -14.69 -4.28 9.11
N PHE A 139 -13.54 -4.66 9.64
CA PHE A 139 -13.21 -6.07 9.82
C PHE A 139 -13.77 -6.63 11.14
N SER A 140 -14.46 -7.75 11.05
CA SER A 140 -14.92 -8.55 12.20
C SER A 140 -13.87 -9.57 12.66
N MET A 141 -12.61 -9.37 12.28
CA MET A 141 -11.46 -10.19 12.64
C MET A 141 -10.27 -9.29 12.97
N PRO A 142 -9.25 -9.77 13.70
CA PRO A 142 -8.05 -9.00 13.98
C PRO A 142 -7.37 -8.47 12.71
N VAL A 143 -6.90 -7.21 12.78
CA VAL A 143 -6.16 -6.55 11.70
C VAL A 143 -4.85 -6.01 12.26
N ASP A 144 -3.75 -6.37 11.65
CA ASP A 144 -2.44 -5.74 11.86
C ASP A 144 -2.18 -4.79 10.70
N HIS A 145 -2.20 -3.49 10.99
CA HIS A 145 -2.05 -2.42 10.03
C HIS A 145 -0.68 -1.78 10.15
N LEU A 146 0.27 -2.21 9.31
CA LEU A 146 1.65 -1.69 9.26
C LEU A 146 1.72 -0.29 8.64
N THR A 147 2.89 0.34 8.71
CA THR A 147 3.17 1.59 7.98
C THR A 147 4.56 1.58 7.38
N ALA A 148 4.70 2.06 6.14
CA ALA A 148 5.97 2.25 5.44
C ALA A 148 6.62 3.60 5.76
N ILE A 149 5.97 4.48 6.53
CA ILE A 149 6.48 5.80 6.89
C ILE A 149 7.92 5.74 7.39
N PRO A 150 8.30 4.88 8.37
CA PRO A 150 9.69 4.81 8.83
C PRO A 150 10.67 4.49 7.71
N THR A 151 10.36 3.50 6.86
CA THR A 151 11.20 3.08 5.73
C THR A 151 11.45 4.21 4.74
N ILE A 152 10.40 4.96 4.38
CA ILE A 152 10.49 6.09 3.45
C ILE A 152 11.21 7.28 4.11
N CYS A 153 10.94 7.56 5.39
CA CYS A 153 11.64 8.59 6.15
C CYS A 153 13.14 8.33 6.24
N ASP A 154 13.55 7.09 6.54
CA ASP A 154 14.96 6.73 6.65
C ASP A 154 15.69 6.91 5.33
N TYR A 155 15.02 6.65 4.20
CA TYR A 155 15.56 6.93 2.89
C TYR A 155 15.83 8.42 2.69
N PHE A 156 14.87 9.31 2.94
CA PHE A 156 15.02 10.74 2.76
C PHE A 156 16.02 11.35 3.77
N ARG A 157 16.02 10.88 5.03
CA ARG A 157 16.97 11.33 6.06
C ARG A 157 18.42 11.15 5.66
N ASN A 158 18.71 10.09 4.92
CA ASN A 158 20.08 9.79 4.47
C ASN A 158 20.47 10.50 3.16
N ARG A 159 19.56 11.26 2.53
CA ARG A 159 19.78 11.85 1.20
C ARG A 159 19.53 13.35 1.09
N LEU A 160 18.75 13.92 1.99
CA LEU A 160 18.33 15.32 1.92
C LEU A 160 18.81 16.11 3.13
N ASP A 161 19.05 17.41 2.92
CA ASP A 161 19.20 18.37 4.01
C ASP A 161 17.81 18.71 4.56
N LEU A 162 17.40 18.01 5.62
CA LEU A 162 16.08 18.18 6.20
C LEU A 162 15.84 19.57 6.79
N SER A 163 16.89 20.30 7.16
CA SER A 163 16.77 21.69 7.66
C SER A 163 16.26 22.65 6.59
N LYS A 164 16.47 22.32 5.30
CA LYS A 164 16.00 23.04 4.11
C LYS A 164 14.81 22.40 3.44
N SER A 165 14.21 21.38 4.06
CA SER A 165 13.11 20.64 3.49
C SER A 165 11.78 20.97 4.19
N VAL A 166 10.66 20.70 3.50
CA VAL A 166 9.30 20.81 4.03
C VAL A 166 8.46 19.65 3.51
N VAL A 167 7.70 19.02 4.39
CA VAL A 167 6.74 17.97 3.99
C VAL A 167 5.45 18.62 3.50
N VAL A 168 4.91 18.14 2.39
CA VAL A 168 3.70 18.71 1.76
C VAL A 168 2.60 17.68 1.69
N ALA A 169 1.43 18.00 2.28
CA ALA A 169 0.20 17.27 2.08
C ALA A 169 -0.48 17.69 0.78
N THR A 170 -0.93 16.74 -0.02
CA THR A 170 -1.59 17.01 -1.32
C THR A 170 -2.97 17.65 -1.18
N ASP A 171 -3.60 17.51 -0.01
CA ASP A 171 -4.89 18.13 0.37
C ASP A 171 -5.10 18.03 1.90
N ALA A 172 -6.22 18.61 2.37
CA ALA A 172 -6.58 18.57 3.80
C ALA A 172 -6.85 17.13 4.31
N GLY A 173 -7.34 16.22 3.46
CA GLY A 173 -7.58 14.82 3.82
C GLY A 173 -6.29 14.06 4.14
N GLY A 174 -5.19 14.37 3.43
CA GLY A 174 -3.87 13.81 3.66
C GLY A 174 -3.07 14.46 4.81
N ALA A 175 -3.56 15.58 5.38
CA ALA A 175 -2.80 16.38 6.34
C ALA A 175 -2.36 15.59 7.59
N LYS A 176 -3.21 14.73 8.15
CA LYS A 176 -2.85 13.89 9.32
C LYS A 176 -1.71 12.92 9.01
N ARG A 177 -1.72 12.35 7.82
CA ARG A 177 -0.68 11.41 7.35
C ARG A 177 0.64 12.16 7.10
N ALA A 178 0.58 13.29 6.39
CA ALA A 178 1.75 14.13 6.16
C ALA A 178 2.35 14.67 7.47
N ALA A 179 1.52 15.01 8.47
CA ALA A 179 1.99 15.42 9.79
C ALA A 179 2.79 14.31 10.50
N ARG A 180 2.31 13.05 10.45
CA ARG A 180 3.08 11.91 10.99
C ARG A 180 4.43 11.76 10.30
N PHE A 181 4.46 11.93 8.97
CA PHE A 181 5.68 11.87 8.18
C PHE A 181 6.63 13.02 8.50
N ALA A 182 6.14 14.27 8.58
CA ALA A 182 6.91 15.44 8.94
C ALA A 182 7.51 15.33 10.36
N ASN A 183 6.71 14.90 11.34
CA ASN A 183 7.19 14.65 12.70
C ASN A 183 8.29 13.58 12.74
N LYS A 184 8.17 12.50 11.95
CA LYS A 184 9.20 11.46 11.88
C LYS A 184 10.49 11.96 11.24
N LEU A 185 10.42 12.93 10.31
CA LEU A 185 11.58 13.57 9.68
C LEU A 185 12.12 14.76 10.47
N ASP A 186 11.42 15.23 11.51
CA ASP A 186 11.72 16.46 12.23
C ASP A 186 11.77 17.69 11.31
N THR A 187 10.75 17.83 10.42
CA THR A 187 10.61 18.91 9.47
C THR A 187 9.29 19.66 9.65
N SER A 188 9.21 20.87 9.10
CA SER A 188 7.94 21.59 9.00
C SER A 188 7.02 20.94 7.95
N MET A 189 5.73 21.33 7.99
CA MET A 189 4.71 20.85 7.06
C MET A 189 4.00 22.03 6.39
N ALA A 190 3.64 21.84 5.11
CA ALA A 190 2.71 22.66 4.36
C ALA A 190 1.56 21.82 3.81
N ILE A 191 0.45 22.45 3.48
CA ILE A 191 -0.75 21.80 2.94
C ILE A 191 -1.18 22.51 1.66
N ILE A 192 -1.59 21.77 0.64
CA ILE A 192 -2.24 22.35 -0.54
C ILE A 192 -3.74 22.42 -0.28
N ASP A 193 -4.27 23.64 -0.13
CA ASP A 193 -5.71 23.90 -0.05
C ASP A 193 -6.29 24.03 -1.46
N LYS A 194 -7.08 23.02 -1.89
CA LYS A 194 -7.72 22.97 -3.20
C LYS A 194 -9.08 23.64 -3.12
N ARG A 195 -9.19 24.87 -3.61
CA ARG A 195 -10.48 25.57 -3.74
C ARG A 195 -11.03 25.40 -5.14
N ARG A 196 -12.23 24.81 -5.26
CA ARG A 196 -13.05 24.92 -6.48
C ARG A 196 -13.64 26.32 -6.51
N LEU A 197 -13.28 27.13 -7.50
CA LEU A 197 -13.81 28.49 -7.67
C LEU A 197 -15.15 28.48 -8.41
N SER A 198 -15.45 27.44 -9.21
CA SER A 198 -16.74 27.18 -9.86
C SER A 198 -16.85 25.73 -10.36
N ASP A 199 -18.02 25.31 -10.85
CA ASP A 199 -18.22 23.96 -11.44
C ASP A 199 -17.43 23.71 -12.74
N THR A 200 -16.87 24.76 -13.34
CA THR A 200 -16.13 24.73 -14.62
C THR A 200 -14.68 25.17 -14.50
N ASP A 201 -14.24 25.76 -13.40
CA ASP A 201 -12.91 26.35 -13.29
C ASP A 201 -11.87 25.44 -12.63
N VAL A 202 -10.68 25.57 -13.18
CA VAL A 202 -9.46 24.88 -12.73
C VAL A 202 -9.23 25.08 -11.24
N VAL A 203 -9.03 23.97 -10.52
CA VAL A 203 -8.66 23.96 -9.10
C VAL A 203 -7.35 24.72 -8.91
N GLN A 204 -7.40 25.96 -8.43
CA GLN A 204 -6.21 26.67 -7.98
C GLN A 204 -5.88 26.21 -6.56
N GLY A 205 -4.71 25.57 -6.39
CA GLY A 205 -4.20 25.22 -5.07
C GLY A 205 -3.56 26.45 -4.41
N LEU A 206 -3.90 26.71 -3.14
CA LEU A 206 -3.19 27.65 -2.28
C LEU A 206 -2.25 26.86 -1.37
N VAL A 207 -1.01 27.29 -1.25
CA VAL A 207 -0.07 26.70 -0.28
C VAL A 207 -0.30 27.36 1.08
N VAL A 208 -0.61 26.54 2.08
CA VAL A 208 -0.66 26.94 3.49
C VAL A 208 0.58 26.41 4.18
N GLY A 209 1.50 27.30 4.53
CA GLY A 209 2.84 26.99 5.07
C GLY A 209 3.94 27.60 4.21
N ASP A 210 5.17 27.53 4.69
CA ASP A 210 6.35 28.10 4.01
C ASP A 210 7.07 27.03 3.19
N VAL A 211 7.09 27.22 1.86
CA VAL A 211 7.73 26.31 0.89
C VAL A 211 8.79 27.04 0.04
N LYS A 212 8.86 28.38 0.09
CA LYS A 212 9.72 29.17 -0.79
C LYS A 212 11.19 28.86 -0.59
N GLY A 213 11.86 28.45 -1.66
CA GLY A 213 13.27 28.08 -1.68
C GLY A 213 13.62 26.80 -0.91
N ARG A 214 12.62 26.06 -0.42
CA ARG A 214 12.80 24.81 0.33
C ARG A 214 12.54 23.60 -0.56
N ASP A 215 13.27 22.52 -0.33
CA ASP A 215 13.00 21.24 -0.98
C ASP A 215 11.67 20.69 -0.44
N ALA A 216 10.73 20.41 -1.34
CA ALA A 216 9.40 19.91 -0.99
C ALA A 216 9.35 18.38 -1.07
N ILE A 217 8.95 17.72 0.02
CA ILE A 217 8.71 16.27 0.06
C ILE A 217 7.20 16.05 0.11
N ILE A 218 6.59 15.74 -1.03
CA ILE A 218 5.17 15.36 -1.09
C ILE A 218 5.03 13.94 -0.54
N PHE A 219 4.14 13.76 0.45
CA PHE A 219 3.84 12.44 1.01
C PHE A 219 2.37 12.08 0.86
N ASP A 220 2.10 10.88 0.31
CA ASP A 220 0.76 10.32 0.16
C ASP A 220 0.77 8.79 0.33
N ASP A 221 -0.41 8.13 0.41
CA ASP A 221 -0.50 6.68 0.49
C ASP A 221 -0.33 6.01 -0.87
N GLU A 222 -0.93 6.56 -1.94
CA GLU A 222 -0.86 5.94 -3.26
C GLU A 222 -0.69 6.94 -4.40
N ILE A 223 -0.03 6.51 -5.48
CA ILE A 223 -0.09 7.18 -6.78
C ILE A 223 -0.98 6.35 -7.69
N SER A 224 -2.20 6.84 -7.96
CA SER A 224 -3.14 6.21 -8.91
C SER A 224 -2.91 6.76 -10.32
N THR A 225 -3.66 7.77 -10.78
CA THR A 225 -3.47 8.42 -12.08
C THR A 225 -2.40 9.52 -12.08
N GLY A 226 -1.93 9.92 -10.92
CA GLY A 226 -0.97 11.01 -10.74
C GLY A 226 -1.55 12.43 -10.85
N GLY A 227 -2.84 12.59 -11.16
CA GLY A 227 -3.43 13.92 -11.38
C GLY A 227 -3.32 14.84 -10.17
N THR A 228 -3.68 14.37 -8.98
CA THR A 228 -3.53 15.12 -7.71
C THR A 228 -2.08 15.53 -7.48
N LEU A 229 -1.15 14.61 -7.70
CA LEU A 229 0.28 14.85 -7.52
C LEU A 229 0.80 15.93 -8.48
N ILE A 230 0.45 15.87 -9.76
CA ILE A 230 0.86 16.86 -10.75
C ILE A 230 0.28 18.25 -10.42
N THR A 231 -0.98 18.32 -10.00
CA THR A 231 -1.57 19.60 -9.55
C THR A 231 -0.80 20.17 -8.36
N THR A 232 -0.39 19.32 -7.41
CA THR A 232 0.43 19.71 -6.26
C THR A 232 1.80 20.21 -6.69
N VAL A 233 2.47 19.50 -7.62
CA VAL A 233 3.77 19.91 -8.19
C VAL A 233 3.68 21.31 -8.83
N ASN A 234 2.71 21.51 -9.73
CA ASN A 234 2.50 22.81 -10.40
C ASN A 234 2.21 23.95 -9.40
N THR A 235 1.54 23.64 -8.29
CA THR A 235 1.27 24.63 -7.22
C THR A 235 2.54 24.99 -6.46
N LEU A 236 3.39 24.01 -6.17
CA LEU A 236 4.66 24.20 -5.49
C LEU A 236 5.67 25.00 -6.35
N GLU A 237 5.72 24.73 -7.66
CA GLU A 237 6.53 25.49 -8.61
C GLU A 237 6.12 26.97 -8.64
N LYS A 238 4.80 27.25 -8.69
CA LYS A 238 4.29 28.63 -8.62
C LYS A 238 4.57 29.33 -7.30
N ALA A 239 4.80 28.56 -6.24
CA ALA A 239 5.17 29.08 -4.91
C ALA A 239 6.69 29.16 -4.69
N ASP A 240 7.48 29.07 -5.76
CA ASP A 240 8.95 29.11 -5.74
C ASP A 240 9.57 28.04 -4.79
N ALA A 241 8.98 26.85 -4.66
CA ALA A 241 9.61 25.75 -3.95
C ALA A 241 10.92 25.33 -4.64
N GLY A 242 11.85 24.73 -3.91
CA GLY A 242 13.08 24.15 -4.44
C GLY A 242 12.84 22.85 -5.21
N ASN A 243 13.69 21.83 -5.00
CA ASN A 243 13.46 20.53 -5.64
C ASN A 243 12.23 19.86 -5.06
N ILE A 244 11.52 19.08 -5.89
CA ILE A 244 10.32 18.36 -5.49
C ILE A 244 10.62 16.86 -5.46
N TYR A 245 10.38 16.24 -4.31
CA TYR A 245 10.49 14.83 -4.05
C TYR A 245 9.13 14.26 -3.67
N VAL A 246 8.93 12.97 -3.90
CA VAL A 246 7.66 12.28 -3.60
C VAL A 246 7.96 11.01 -2.83
N GLY A 247 7.27 10.79 -1.71
CA GLY A 247 7.27 9.55 -0.96
C GLY A 247 5.87 8.96 -0.94
N VAL A 248 5.70 7.72 -1.40
CA VAL A 248 4.39 7.06 -1.49
C VAL A 248 4.52 5.57 -1.20
N THR A 249 3.56 5.02 -0.46
CA THR A 249 3.56 3.59 -0.18
C THR A 249 3.17 2.77 -1.40
N HIS A 250 2.07 3.10 -2.09
CA HIS A 250 1.48 2.25 -3.13
C HIS A 250 1.62 2.83 -4.54
N PRO A 251 2.52 2.29 -5.40
CA PRO A 251 2.66 2.71 -6.79
C PRO A 251 1.63 2.04 -7.69
N VAL A 252 0.36 2.46 -7.66
CA VAL A 252 -0.70 1.87 -8.50
C VAL A 252 -0.46 2.16 -9.98
N LEU A 253 -0.03 3.35 -10.32
CA LEU A 253 0.43 3.78 -11.64
C LEU A 253 -0.54 3.39 -12.77
N CYS A 254 -1.82 3.78 -12.63
CA CYS A 254 -2.85 3.49 -13.63
C CYS A 254 -3.11 4.66 -14.59
N GLY A 255 -3.71 4.35 -15.75
CA GLY A 255 -4.05 5.36 -16.75
C GLY A 255 -2.86 6.21 -17.18
N PRO A 256 -2.95 7.56 -17.14
CA PRO A 256 -1.89 8.46 -17.62
C PRO A 256 -0.73 8.66 -16.64
N ALA A 257 -0.68 7.93 -15.49
CA ALA A 257 0.27 8.19 -14.41
C ALA A 257 1.72 8.24 -14.90
N VAL A 258 2.16 7.22 -15.65
CA VAL A 258 3.55 7.12 -16.14
C VAL A 258 3.93 8.32 -16.99
N LYS A 259 3.05 8.74 -17.91
CA LYS A 259 3.28 9.93 -18.74
C LYS A 259 3.34 11.18 -17.86
N ASN A 260 2.35 11.39 -17.01
CA ASN A 260 2.27 12.56 -16.15
C ASN A 260 3.52 12.70 -15.25
N LEU A 261 3.96 11.60 -14.64
CA LEU A 261 5.13 11.60 -13.78
C LEU A 261 6.42 11.81 -14.57
N ARG A 262 6.56 11.21 -15.76
CA ARG A 262 7.73 11.37 -16.62
C ARG A 262 7.95 12.82 -17.02
N ASP A 263 6.85 13.48 -17.41
CA ASP A 263 6.86 14.86 -17.92
C ASP A 263 6.94 15.92 -16.80
N SER A 264 6.83 15.53 -15.55
CA SER A 264 6.88 16.44 -14.37
C SER A 264 8.31 16.83 -13.97
N SER A 265 8.42 17.93 -13.24
CA SER A 265 9.66 18.41 -12.61
C SER A 265 10.07 17.62 -11.35
N ILE A 266 9.33 16.59 -10.96
CA ILE A 266 9.68 15.75 -9.82
C ILE A 266 11.08 15.18 -10.00
N LYS A 267 11.95 15.42 -9.02
CA LYS A 267 13.34 14.97 -9.03
C LYS A 267 13.48 13.48 -8.72
N GLU A 268 12.74 12.99 -7.73
CA GLU A 268 12.75 11.58 -7.34
C GLU A 268 11.40 11.18 -6.75
N ILE A 269 10.96 9.97 -7.05
CA ILE A 269 9.74 9.35 -6.56
C ILE A 269 10.13 8.08 -5.81
N VAL A 270 9.96 8.08 -4.50
CA VAL A 270 10.24 6.96 -3.62
C VAL A 270 8.95 6.21 -3.35
N VAL A 271 8.91 4.95 -3.72
CA VAL A 271 7.75 4.06 -3.54
C VAL A 271 8.16 2.77 -2.85
N THR A 272 7.18 1.94 -2.47
CA THR A 272 7.48 0.61 -1.94
C THR A 272 7.12 -0.48 -2.95
N ASN A 273 7.57 -1.71 -2.66
CA ASN A 273 7.20 -2.90 -3.45
C ASN A 273 5.90 -3.58 -2.99
N THR A 274 4.97 -2.83 -2.37
CA THR A 274 3.61 -3.32 -2.06
C THR A 274 2.82 -3.70 -3.32
N ILE A 275 3.15 -3.08 -4.44
CA ILE A 275 2.70 -3.39 -5.80
C ILE A 275 3.94 -3.59 -6.65
N GLU A 276 3.98 -4.66 -7.41
CA GLU A 276 5.03 -4.89 -8.41
C GLU A 276 4.89 -3.90 -9.57
N ILE A 277 5.96 -3.16 -9.88
CA ILE A 277 5.96 -2.22 -10.99
C ILE A 277 6.52 -2.94 -12.22
N PRO A 278 5.72 -3.16 -13.28
CA PRO A 278 6.22 -3.76 -14.51
C PRO A 278 7.28 -2.87 -15.19
N ASP A 279 8.20 -3.48 -15.93
CA ASP A 279 9.33 -2.77 -16.56
C ASP A 279 8.88 -1.61 -17.45
N GLU A 280 7.76 -1.73 -18.17
CA GLU A 280 7.20 -0.70 -19.02
C GLU A 280 6.71 0.55 -18.26
N LYS A 281 6.43 0.41 -16.96
CA LYS A 281 6.06 1.53 -16.08
C LYS A 281 7.25 2.10 -15.29
N MET A 282 8.39 1.40 -15.32
CA MET A 282 9.58 1.86 -14.60
C MET A 282 10.18 3.10 -15.27
N MET A 283 10.72 4.01 -14.47
CA MET A 283 11.40 5.21 -14.95
C MET A 283 12.56 5.58 -14.02
N ASN A 284 13.57 6.27 -14.56
CA ASN A 284 14.82 6.57 -13.83
C ASN A 284 14.61 7.37 -12.53
N LYS A 285 13.52 8.13 -12.41
CA LYS A 285 13.21 8.89 -11.19
C LYS A 285 12.45 8.08 -10.13
N ILE A 286 12.06 6.83 -10.39
CA ILE A 286 11.43 5.95 -9.41
C ILE A 286 12.49 5.16 -8.64
N LYS A 287 12.42 5.24 -7.31
CA LYS A 287 13.17 4.41 -6.38
C LYS A 287 12.20 3.52 -5.62
N VAL A 288 12.37 2.20 -5.74
CA VAL A 288 11.55 1.21 -5.01
C VAL A 288 12.28 0.80 -3.74
N LEU A 289 11.59 0.88 -2.60
CA LEU A 289 12.04 0.38 -1.31
C LEU A 289 11.30 -0.91 -0.97
N SER A 290 12.02 -1.89 -0.46
CA SER A 290 11.38 -3.14 -0.04
C SER A 290 10.76 -3.00 1.35
N VAL A 291 9.51 -3.46 1.50
CA VAL A 291 8.82 -3.64 2.78
C VAL A 291 8.82 -5.11 3.23
N ALA A 292 9.56 -5.97 2.55
CA ALA A 292 9.60 -7.40 2.86
C ALA A 292 10.07 -7.69 4.28
N GLY A 293 11.09 -7.00 4.77
CA GLY A 293 11.58 -7.15 6.15
C GLY A 293 10.51 -6.79 7.19
N LEU A 294 9.74 -5.73 6.94
CA LEU A 294 8.64 -5.31 7.82
C LEU A 294 7.51 -6.36 7.87
N PHE A 295 7.09 -6.89 6.71
CA PHE A 295 6.11 -7.97 6.65
C PHE A 295 6.62 -9.25 7.29
N ALA A 296 7.87 -9.62 7.06
CA ALA A 296 8.49 -10.82 7.63
C ALA A 296 8.52 -10.76 9.17
N ASP A 297 8.90 -9.61 9.74
CA ASP A 297 8.91 -9.43 11.20
C ASP A 297 7.47 -9.47 11.79
N ALA A 298 6.50 -8.87 11.10
CA ALA A 298 5.09 -8.97 11.48
C ALA A 298 4.59 -10.42 11.43
N ILE A 299 4.86 -11.17 10.35
CA ILE A 299 4.49 -12.58 10.20
C ILE A 299 5.12 -13.41 11.31
N ARG A 300 6.40 -13.23 11.57
CA ARG A 300 7.11 -13.93 12.66
C ARG A 300 6.45 -13.68 14.01
N ARG A 301 6.16 -12.42 14.36
CA ARG A 301 5.52 -12.04 15.62
C ARG A 301 4.11 -12.62 15.75
N ILE A 302 3.30 -12.54 14.69
CA ILE A 302 1.97 -13.15 14.67
C ILE A 302 2.06 -14.66 14.89
N HIS A 303 3.03 -15.32 14.24
CA HIS A 303 3.22 -16.77 14.36
C HIS A 303 3.56 -17.20 15.79
N ILE A 304 4.50 -16.53 16.44
CA ILE A 304 4.95 -16.89 17.79
C ILE A 304 4.16 -16.21 18.91
N GLY A 305 3.12 -15.43 18.58
CA GLY A 305 2.24 -14.79 19.55
C GLY A 305 2.82 -13.53 20.20
N GLU A 306 3.80 -12.87 19.57
CA GLU A 306 4.34 -11.60 20.02
C GLU A 306 3.53 -10.40 19.50
N SER A 307 3.69 -9.26 20.19
CA SER A 307 3.03 -8.00 19.80
C SER A 307 3.61 -7.43 18.50
N VAL A 308 2.77 -7.20 17.52
CA VAL A 308 3.10 -6.47 16.28
C VAL A 308 3.25 -4.97 16.57
N GLY A 309 2.62 -4.45 17.63
CA GLY A 309 2.67 -3.02 18.02
C GLY A 309 4.08 -2.47 18.24
N ALA A 310 5.06 -3.32 18.52
CA ALA A 310 6.47 -2.91 18.63
C ALA A 310 7.08 -2.41 17.32
N LEU A 311 6.47 -2.72 16.16
CA LEU A 311 6.93 -2.29 14.83
C LEU A 311 6.52 -0.86 14.47
N PHE A 312 5.68 -0.21 15.29
CA PHE A 312 5.16 1.14 15.06
C PHE A 312 5.88 2.23 15.86
N LYS A 313 6.92 1.88 16.63
CA LYS A 313 7.67 2.80 17.48
C LYS A 313 8.79 3.53 16.78
#